data_3e5bcbe399a8c4b6cd750ec52bc1c0cc
#
_entry.id   3e5bcbe399a8c4b6cd750ec52bc1c0cc
#
_cell.length_a   1.000
_cell.length_b   1.000
_cell.length_c   1.000
_cell.angle_alpha   90.00
_cell.angle_beta   90.00
_cell.angle_gamma   90.00
#
_symmetry.space_group_name_H-M   'P 1'
#
loop_
_entity.id
_entity.type
_entity.pdbx_description
1 polymer ?
#
loop_
_entity_poly.entity_id
_entity_poly.type
_entity_poly.pdbx_seq_one_letter_code
_entity_poly.pdbx_strand_id
1 'polypeptide(L)'
;MKKFLALLLSVMMLLGCVAMAEEAPAGLTKNLVVLFTSDVHAGIDQGWGYAGLAAIRDGLAVNNHVVLVDNGDSIQGETIGTMTDGKALVELMNVVGYDMAVPGNHEYDYGMDNFLSLAKDVAEFPYISANFTYKDEPVFDAYVIKEFDGVKVAFVGITTPKTITSSTPTYFQDENGEYVYGFCQDDTGAKLYATVQSAVDAARAEGAAYVIALGHLGNEIDCEPYTSIDVIYNTNGIDAFLDGHAHETNSGNAVKNKDGKEVVRVACGTKLENIGALTITPEGDITSDLYSWTGSVSPTEMFKLSGAVVDAVNEKIASLDEIRKTVVAKTEVKLHIYDPVATDVRIIRNTETNLGDLCADAYRAMSGADVAFVNGGGIRAEIPAGDITLDQIYSVHPFGNVMCMVEVSGQQSLDALEWGSRTVPNELGGFLQVSGLTYEIHTYIESSAQADENGMFAGVSGEYRVKNVMVGGEPLDLTKTYTLASHNYMLKSAGDGYSMFQGSKLLIDETLIDNQVLITYITTELGGVVGEEYSDPYGQGRIIGVPQAPAAE
;
A
#
# COMPACT_ATOMS: atom_id res chain seq x y z
N MET A 1 67.95 3.26 48.32
CA MET A 1 66.47 2.93 48.23
C MET A 1 65.67 4.09 47.69
N LYS A 2 65.79 5.34 48.14
CA LYS A 2 64.97 6.48 47.65
C LYS A 2 65.19 6.85 46.17
N LYS A 3 66.37 6.64 45.59
CA LYS A 3 66.66 6.91 44.15
C LYS A 3 66.19 5.81 43.21
N PHE A 4 66.00 4.59 43.69
CA PHE A 4 65.46 3.46 42.91
C PHE A 4 63.94 3.53 42.84
N LEU A 5 63.30 4.03 43.88
CA LEU A 5 61.85 4.20 43.91
C LEU A 5 61.37 5.34 42.99
N ALA A 6 62.16 6.40 42.83
CA ALA A 6 61.86 7.53 41.93
C ALA A 6 62.02 7.12 40.44
N LEU A 7 62.94 6.23 40.11
CA LEU A 7 63.11 5.71 38.75
C LEU A 7 61.98 4.74 38.37
N LEU A 8 61.49 3.94 39.32
CA LEU A 8 60.36 3.04 39.10
C LEU A 8 59.04 3.77 38.91
N LEU A 9 58.81 4.89 39.65
CA LEU A 9 57.63 5.73 39.47
C LEU A 9 57.68 6.52 38.16
N SER A 10 58.83 6.95 37.67
CA SER A 10 58.94 7.64 36.37
C SER A 10 58.77 6.69 35.20
N VAL A 11 59.16 5.42 35.30
CA VAL A 11 58.93 4.38 34.28
C VAL A 11 57.44 3.95 34.27
N MET A 12 56.78 3.89 35.45
CA MET A 12 55.33 3.63 35.50
C MET A 12 54.48 4.80 34.97
N MET A 13 54.92 6.07 35.11
CA MET A 13 54.22 7.19 34.49
C MET A 13 54.48 7.30 32.97
N LEU A 14 55.57 6.75 32.44
CA LEU A 14 55.83 6.70 31.00
C LEU A 14 55.09 5.54 30.29
N LEU A 15 54.69 4.51 31.03
CA LEU A 15 53.88 3.41 30.54
C LEU A 15 52.35 3.62 30.64
N GLY A 16 51.90 4.71 31.29
CA GLY A 16 50.49 5.04 31.49
C GLY A 16 49.91 6.03 30.48
N CYS A 17 50.69 6.56 29.55
CA CYS A 17 50.23 7.42 28.46
C CYS A 17 50.44 6.74 27.10
N VAL A 18 49.93 5.53 26.93
CA VAL A 18 49.38 5.18 25.65
C VAL A 18 48.02 5.88 25.62
N ALA A 19 48.01 7.12 25.17
CA ALA A 19 46.81 7.74 24.67
C ALA A 19 46.31 6.72 23.61
N MET A 20 45.22 6.03 23.86
CA MET A 20 44.39 5.54 22.80
C MET A 20 44.11 6.78 21.96
N ALA A 21 44.79 6.93 20.84
CA ALA A 21 44.29 7.80 19.80
C ALA A 21 42.89 7.24 19.54
N GLU A 22 41.87 7.97 19.97
CA GLU A 22 40.53 7.82 19.47
C GLU A 22 40.74 7.98 17.96
N GLU A 23 40.73 6.86 17.22
CA GLU A 23 40.70 6.94 15.77
C GLU A 23 39.51 7.84 15.46
N ALA A 24 39.75 8.93 14.72
CA ALA A 24 38.67 9.77 14.23
C ALA A 24 37.63 8.83 13.62
N PRO A 25 36.33 9.02 13.86
CA PRO A 25 35.31 8.12 13.34
C PRO A 25 35.58 7.95 11.85
N ALA A 26 35.77 6.70 11.43
CA ALA A 26 36.06 6.37 10.05
C ALA A 26 34.89 6.90 9.22
N GLY A 27 35.16 7.78 8.26
CA GLY A 27 34.17 8.25 7.30
C GLY A 27 34.00 7.18 6.20
N LEU A 28 32.91 7.21 5.47
CA LEU A 28 32.73 6.38 4.29
C LEU A 28 33.92 6.57 3.33
N THR A 29 34.47 5.48 2.81
CA THR A 29 35.56 5.55 1.82
C THR A 29 35.07 5.61 0.39
N LYS A 30 33.80 5.25 0.16
CA LYS A 30 33.04 5.34 -1.09
C LYS A 30 31.57 5.66 -0.76
N ASN A 31 30.80 6.04 -1.76
CA ASN A 31 29.38 6.30 -1.53
C ASN A 31 28.68 5.08 -0.94
N LEU A 32 27.71 5.34 -0.06
CA LEU A 32 26.67 4.39 0.30
C LEU A 32 25.43 4.71 -0.54
N VAL A 33 24.99 3.76 -1.34
CA VAL A 33 23.75 3.85 -2.13
C VAL A 33 22.72 2.93 -1.50
N VAL A 34 21.59 3.48 -1.05
CA VAL A 34 20.42 2.72 -0.63
C VAL A 34 19.47 2.70 -1.82
N LEU A 35 19.39 1.55 -2.48
CA LEU A 35 18.35 1.27 -3.47
C LEU A 35 17.09 0.85 -2.74
N PHE A 36 15.93 1.33 -3.21
CA PHE A 36 14.68 0.91 -2.63
C PHE A 36 13.58 0.72 -3.67
N THR A 37 12.68 -0.22 -3.36
CA THR A 37 11.41 -0.46 -4.04
C THR A 37 10.28 -0.22 -3.09
N SER A 38 9.10 0.00 -3.61
CA SER A 38 7.83 0.11 -2.90
C SER A 38 6.70 -0.28 -3.83
N ASP A 39 5.60 -0.80 -3.27
CA ASP A 39 4.37 -1.02 -4.03
C ASP A 39 4.59 -1.85 -5.31
N VAL A 40 5.43 -2.89 -5.19
CA VAL A 40 5.75 -3.78 -6.33
C VAL A 40 4.51 -4.55 -6.79
N HIS A 41 3.58 -4.84 -5.86
CA HIS A 41 2.29 -5.48 -6.16
C HIS A 41 2.42 -6.70 -7.08
N ALA A 42 3.38 -7.57 -6.74
CA ALA A 42 3.71 -8.76 -7.52
C ALA A 42 4.12 -8.52 -8.99
N GLY A 43 4.40 -7.27 -9.38
CA GLY A 43 4.80 -6.84 -10.73
C GLY A 43 6.26 -7.20 -11.08
N ILE A 44 6.63 -8.48 -10.93
CA ILE A 44 8.01 -8.97 -11.01
C ILE A 44 8.71 -8.76 -12.35
N ASP A 45 7.96 -8.56 -13.42
CA ASP A 45 8.42 -8.35 -14.80
C ASP A 45 7.94 -7.01 -15.39
N GLN A 46 7.30 -6.17 -14.58
CA GLN A 46 6.84 -4.83 -14.98
C GLN A 46 7.93 -3.78 -14.73
N GLY A 47 7.89 -2.66 -15.45
CA GLY A 47 8.89 -1.61 -15.34
C GLY A 47 10.31 -2.17 -15.55
N TRP A 48 11.20 -1.95 -14.57
CA TRP A 48 12.53 -2.57 -14.54
C TRP A 48 12.49 -4.09 -14.28
N GLY A 49 11.46 -4.57 -13.63
CA GLY A 49 11.37 -5.92 -13.12
C GLY A 49 12.49 -6.26 -12.14
N TYR A 50 12.38 -7.41 -11.48
CA TYR A 50 13.44 -7.85 -10.55
C TYR A 50 14.78 -8.11 -11.24
N ALA A 51 14.76 -8.51 -12.52
CA ALA A 51 15.98 -8.70 -13.29
C ALA A 51 16.72 -7.37 -13.53
N GLY A 52 16.01 -6.31 -13.88
CA GLY A 52 16.57 -4.97 -14.05
C GLY A 52 17.07 -4.36 -12.73
N LEU A 53 16.31 -4.54 -11.66
CA LEU A 53 16.70 -4.13 -10.31
C LEU A 53 18.01 -4.78 -9.89
N ALA A 54 18.15 -6.10 -10.05
CA ALA A 54 19.38 -6.82 -9.75
C ALA A 54 20.57 -6.32 -10.59
N ALA A 55 20.35 -6.04 -11.87
CA ALA A 55 21.40 -5.51 -12.74
C ALA A 55 21.86 -4.10 -12.32
N ILE A 56 20.95 -3.23 -11.91
CA ILE A 56 21.28 -1.88 -11.39
C ILE A 56 22.07 -2.02 -10.08
N ARG A 57 21.59 -2.84 -9.13
CA ARG A 57 22.28 -3.12 -7.86
C ARG A 57 23.71 -3.58 -8.10
N ASP A 58 23.90 -4.61 -8.92
CA ASP A 58 25.21 -5.22 -9.19
C ASP A 58 26.15 -4.23 -9.89
N GLY A 59 25.62 -3.43 -10.82
CA GLY A 59 26.38 -2.36 -11.47
C GLY A 59 26.87 -1.29 -10.50
N LEU A 60 26.02 -0.85 -9.57
CA LEU A 60 26.38 0.13 -8.55
C LEU A 60 27.35 -0.44 -7.51
N ALA A 61 27.23 -1.70 -7.15
CA ALA A 61 28.09 -2.38 -6.17
C ALA A 61 29.57 -2.44 -6.57
N VAL A 62 29.89 -2.26 -7.87
CA VAL A 62 31.28 -2.23 -8.34
C VAL A 62 32.08 -1.10 -7.68
N ASN A 63 31.47 0.07 -7.44
CA ASN A 63 32.18 1.25 -6.96
C ASN A 63 31.59 1.85 -5.68
N ASN A 64 30.48 1.31 -5.17
CA ASN A 64 29.78 1.85 -4.01
C ASN A 64 29.54 0.74 -2.98
N HIS A 65 29.22 1.10 -1.73
CA HIS A 65 28.44 0.27 -0.85
C HIS A 65 27.00 0.32 -1.32
N VAL A 66 26.31 -0.81 -1.41
CA VAL A 66 24.89 -0.86 -1.83
C VAL A 66 24.10 -1.63 -0.79
N VAL A 67 22.95 -1.09 -0.43
CA VAL A 67 21.90 -1.75 0.36
C VAL A 67 20.63 -1.72 -0.47
N LEU A 68 19.92 -2.84 -0.54
CA LEU A 68 18.64 -2.95 -1.23
C LEU A 68 17.53 -3.19 -0.22
N VAL A 69 16.54 -2.30 -0.18
CA VAL A 69 15.41 -2.35 0.77
C VAL A 69 14.08 -2.31 0.06
N ASP A 70 13.03 -2.82 0.72
CA ASP A 70 11.66 -2.73 0.24
C ASP A 70 10.79 -1.99 1.26
N ASN A 71 9.96 -1.08 0.77
CA ASN A 71 9.09 -0.25 1.58
C ASN A 71 7.63 -0.74 1.60
N GLY A 72 7.40 -2.03 1.35
CA GLY A 72 6.11 -2.69 1.52
C GLY A 72 5.24 -2.76 0.28
N ASP A 73 4.11 -3.46 0.41
CA ASP A 73 3.16 -3.79 -0.64
C ASP A 73 3.80 -4.54 -1.81
N SER A 74 4.63 -5.52 -1.50
CA SER A 74 5.35 -6.30 -2.51
C SER A 74 4.66 -7.58 -2.91
N ILE A 75 3.98 -8.26 -1.97
CA ILE A 75 3.55 -9.65 -2.17
C ILE A 75 2.16 -9.82 -2.76
N GLN A 76 1.31 -8.82 -2.68
CA GLN A 76 -0.08 -8.80 -3.17
C GLN A 76 -0.16 -8.05 -4.50
N GLY A 77 -1.02 -8.49 -5.41
CA GLY A 77 -1.28 -7.78 -6.67
C GLY A 77 -1.49 -8.72 -7.85
N GLU A 78 -0.53 -8.80 -8.76
CA GLU A 78 -0.61 -9.59 -9.99
C GLU A 78 -0.91 -11.08 -9.72
N THR A 79 -1.32 -11.80 -10.78
CA THR A 79 -1.74 -13.23 -10.71
C THR A 79 -0.79 -14.09 -9.87
N ILE A 80 0.52 -13.86 -9.93
CA ILE A 80 1.50 -14.64 -9.16
C ILE A 80 1.35 -14.42 -7.65
N GLY A 81 1.09 -13.18 -7.20
CA GLY A 81 0.83 -12.86 -5.80
C GLY A 81 -0.38 -13.65 -5.29
N THR A 82 -1.51 -13.50 -5.98
CA THR A 82 -2.78 -14.15 -5.62
C THR A 82 -2.70 -15.67 -5.64
N MET A 83 -2.07 -16.28 -6.64
CA MET A 83 -2.00 -17.74 -6.76
C MET A 83 -1.03 -18.41 -5.79
N THR A 84 -0.14 -17.67 -5.17
CA THR A 84 0.88 -18.21 -4.26
C THR A 84 0.79 -17.63 -2.85
N ASP A 85 -0.27 -16.87 -2.55
CA ASP A 85 -0.47 -16.14 -1.31
C ASP A 85 0.79 -15.34 -0.93
N GLY A 86 1.43 -14.72 -1.94
CA GLY A 86 2.65 -13.93 -1.80
C GLY A 86 3.96 -14.71 -1.69
N LYS A 87 3.93 -16.04 -1.50
CA LYS A 87 5.15 -16.84 -1.25
C LYS A 87 6.18 -16.72 -2.35
N ALA A 88 5.76 -16.79 -3.62
CA ALA A 88 6.66 -16.70 -4.75
C ALA A 88 7.42 -15.36 -4.79
N LEU A 89 6.80 -14.29 -4.30
CA LEU A 89 7.42 -12.97 -4.24
C LEU A 89 8.56 -12.94 -3.21
N VAL A 90 8.31 -13.43 -1.99
CA VAL A 90 9.35 -13.51 -0.95
C VAL A 90 10.52 -14.39 -1.39
N GLU A 91 10.25 -15.54 -2.04
CA GLU A 91 11.29 -16.40 -2.64
C GLU A 91 12.11 -15.65 -3.70
N LEU A 92 11.47 -14.86 -4.56
CA LEU A 92 12.17 -14.03 -5.56
C LEU A 92 12.96 -12.89 -4.90
N MET A 93 12.43 -12.23 -3.86
CA MET A 93 13.14 -11.19 -3.11
C MET A 93 14.43 -11.74 -2.49
N ASN A 94 14.44 -13.00 -1.99
CA ASN A 94 15.64 -13.67 -1.53
C ASN A 94 16.68 -13.79 -2.66
N VAL A 95 16.26 -14.25 -3.86
CA VAL A 95 17.16 -14.39 -5.02
C VAL A 95 17.66 -13.04 -5.52
N VAL A 96 16.81 -12.01 -5.50
CA VAL A 96 17.20 -10.61 -5.83
C VAL A 96 18.20 -10.08 -4.81
N GLY A 97 18.13 -10.52 -3.56
CA GLY A 97 19.07 -10.15 -2.50
C GLY A 97 18.69 -8.86 -1.79
N TYR A 98 17.45 -8.76 -1.36
CA TYR A 98 17.03 -7.70 -0.45
C TYR A 98 17.72 -7.82 0.90
N ASP A 99 18.09 -6.70 1.50
CA ASP A 99 18.76 -6.61 2.79
C ASP A 99 17.78 -6.51 3.96
N MET A 100 16.60 -5.93 3.72
CA MET A 100 15.49 -5.80 4.66
C MET A 100 14.23 -5.30 3.95
N ALA A 101 13.08 -5.46 4.59
CA ALA A 101 11.79 -4.93 4.13
C ALA A 101 10.97 -4.37 5.28
N VAL A 102 10.03 -3.47 4.96
CA VAL A 102 8.98 -3.01 5.86
C VAL A 102 7.65 -3.58 5.36
N PRO A 103 6.76 -4.08 6.22
CA PRO A 103 5.44 -4.46 5.76
C PRO A 103 4.59 -3.24 5.41
N GLY A 104 3.97 -3.25 4.25
CA GLY A 104 2.88 -2.35 3.90
C GLY A 104 1.54 -2.88 4.42
N ASN A 105 0.43 -2.33 3.95
CA ASN A 105 -0.89 -2.83 4.34
C ASN A 105 -1.27 -4.12 3.58
N HIS A 106 -0.79 -4.30 2.38
CA HIS A 106 -1.12 -5.46 1.54
C HIS A 106 -0.30 -6.72 1.84
N GLU A 107 0.70 -6.67 2.72
CA GLU A 107 1.35 -7.88 3.24
C GLU A 107 0.39 -8.74 4.07
N TYR A 108 -0.70 -8.19 4.61
CA TYR A 108 -1.65 -8.90 5.45
C TYR A 108 -2.86 -9.47 4.69
N ASP A 109 -3.03 -9.19 3.39
CA ASP A 109 -4.23 -9.52 2.62
C ASP A 109 -4.48 -11.02 2.48
N TYR A 110 -3.43 -11.83 2.52
CA TYR A 110 -3.54 -13.30 2.51
C TYR A 110 -3.58 -13.90 3.93
N GLY A 111 -3.88 -13.08 4.95
CA GLY A 111 -4.02 -13.46 6.35
C GLY A 111 -2.76 -13.26 7.18
N MET A 112 -2.97 -12.96 8.46
CA MET A 112 -1.90 -12.67 9.42
C MET A 112 -0.91 -13.84 9.57
N ASP A 113 -1.43 -15.06 9.75
CA ASP A 113 -0.60 -16.25 9.95
C ASP A 113 0.26 -16.54 8.72
N ASN A 114 -0.30 -16.33 7.50
CA ASN A 114 0.44 -16.45 6.26
C ASN A 114 1.61 -15.44 6.21
N PHE A 115 1.33 -14.16 6.42
CA PHE A 115 2.40 -13.15 6.40
C PHE A 115 3.49 -13.42 7.44
N LEU A 116 3.10 -13.73 8.68
CA LEU A 116 4.08 -14.04 9.73
C LEU A 116 4.94 -15.27 9.39
N SER A 117 4.37 -16.30 8.72
CA SER A 117 5.14 -17.46 8.23
C SER A 117 6.08 -17.03 7.08
N LEU A 118 5.60 -16.23 6.13
CA LEU A 118 6.46 -15.71 5.06
C LEU A 118 7.64 -14.91 5.60
N ALA A 119 7.39 -14.02 6.56
CA ALA A 119 8.40 -13.16 7.15
C ALA A 119 9.44 -13.92 8.01
N LYS A 120 9.04 -15.02 8.67
CA LYS A 120 9.90 -15.75 9.61
C LYS A 120 10.56 -17.00 9.03
N ASP A 121 9.85 -17.69 8.11
CA ASP A 121 10.25 -19.01 7.64
C ASP A 121 10.70 -19.02 6.18
N VAL A 122 10.33 -18.02 5.37
CA VAL A 122 10.63 -17.95 3.94
C VAL A 122 11.62 -16.83 3.62
N ALA A 123 11.43 -15.63 4.19
CA ALA A 123 12.34 -14.50 3.96
C ALA A 123 13.74 -14.77 4.53
N GLU A 124 14.79 -14.55 3.74
CA GLU A 124 16.20 -14.60 4.15
C GLU A 124 16.71 -13.23 4.60
N PHE A 125 15.84 -12.25 4.66
CA PHE A 125 16.07 -10.87 5.12
C PHE A 125 15.04 -10.52 6.22
N PRO A 126 15.37 -9.61 7.16
CA PRO A 126 14.41 -9.21 8.19
C PRO A 126 13.31 -8.30 7.64
N TYR A 127 12.07 -8.53 8.06
CA TYR A 127 11.05 -7.49 8.11
C TYR A 127 11.25 -6.66 9.37
N ILE A 128 11.13 -5.32 9.26
CA ILE A 128 11.28 -4.38 10.37
C ILE A 128 10.07 -3.46 10.46
N SER A 129 9.61 -3.16 11.67
CA SER A 129 8.55 -2.17 11.91
C SER A 129 8.58 -1.70 13.37
N ALA A 130 8.74 -0.41 13.58
CA ALA A 130 8.76 0.17 14.92
C ALA A 130 7.38 0.16 15.58
N ASN A 131 6.31 0.13 14.79
CA ASN A 131 4.95 0.36 15.26
C ASN A 131 3.99 -0.83 15.05
N PHE A 132 4.42 -1.93 14.46
CA PHE A 132 3.59 -3.14 14.39
C PHE A 132 3.70 -3.95 15.68
N THR A 133 2.56 -4.12 16.37
CA THR A 133 2.49 -4.74 17.70
C THR A 133 1.48 -5.88 17.76
N TYR A 134 1.73 -6.83 18.67
CA TYR A 134 0.77 -7.84 19.11
C TYR A 134 0.60 -7.72 20.62
N LYS A 135 -0.61 -7.36 21.09
CA LYS A 135 -0.90 -7.10 22.51
C LYS A 135 0.09 -6.10 23.12
N ASP A 136 0.33 -5.01 22.41
CA ASP A 136 1.24 -3.91 22.76
C ASP A 136 2.74 -4.27 22.75
N GLU A 137 3.13 -5.52 22.43
CA GLU A 137 4.53 -5.92 22.29
C GLU A 137 4.95 -5.90 20.81
N PRO A 138 6.17 -5.45 20.48
CA PRO A 138 6.66 -5.41 19.09
C PRO A 138 6.67 -6.79 18.44
N VAL A 139 6.20 -6.89 17.20
CA VAL A 139 6.23 -8.15 16.40
C VAL A 139 7.57 -8.32 15.67
N PHE A 140 8.13 -7.22 15.20
CA PHE A 140 9.43 -7.14 14.52
C PHE A 140 10.38 -6.18 15.23
N ASP A 141 11.66 -6.25 14.89
CA ASP A 141 12.62 -5.24 15.32
C ASP A 141 12.24 -3.88 14.74
N ALA A 142 12.39 -2.83 15.55
CA ALA A 142 12.05 -1.46 15.13
C ALA A 142 13.01 -0.92 14.06
N TYR A 143 14.26 -1.38 14.08
CA TYR A 143 15.33 -0.95 13.18
C TYR A 143 16.43 -1.99 13.05
N VAL A 144 17.21 -1.86 11.98
CA VAL A 144 18.46 -2.60 11.75
C VAL A 144 19.59 -1.61 11.60
N ILE A 145 20.76 -1.89 12.20
CA ILE A 145 21.99 -1.12 11.98
C ILE A 145 22.93 -1.92 11.09
N LYS A 146 23.38 -1.32 9.99
CA LYS A 146 24.47 -1.81 9.14
C LYS A 146 25.70 -0.91 9.29
N GLU A 147 26.88 -1.48 9.18
CA GLU A 147 28.15 -0.76 9.31
C GLU A 147 28.92 -0.79 7.99
N PHE A 148 29.38 0.37 7.53
CA PHE A 148 30.15 0.55 6.31
C PHE A 148 31.40 1.39 6.65
N ASP A 149 32.58 0.82 6.47
CA ASP A 149 33.86 1.49 6.78
C ASP A 149 33.94 2.06 8.21
N GLY A 150 33.26 1.43 9.17
CA GLY A 150 33.15 1.90 10.55
C GLY A 150 32.03 2.93 10.80
N VAL A 151 31.26 3.32 9.76
CA VAL A 151 30.10 4.21 9.87
C VAL A 151 28.84 3.37 10.05
N LYS A 152 28.14 3.56 11.15
CA LYS A 152 26.86 2.92 11.43
C LYS A 152 25.70 3.68 10.79
N VAL A 153 24.87 2.98 10.04
CA VAL A 153 23.65 3.48 9.43
C VAL A 153 22.48 2.66 9.93
N ALA A 154 21.49 3.32 10.53
CA ALA A 154 20.28 2.68 11.00
C ALA A 154 19.15 2.85 9.96
N PHE A 155 18.37 1.79 9.80
CA PHE A 155 17.16 1.73 8.98
C PHE A 155 15.98 1.48 9.92
N VAL A 156 15.06 2.42 10.03
CA VAL A 156 13.89 2.35 10.93
C VAL A 156 12.65 2.06 10.10
N GLY A 157 11.96 0.95 10.36
CA GLY A 157 10.76 0.56 9.64
C GLY A 157 9.50 1.22 10.22
N ILE A 158 8.57 1.64 9.35
CA ILE A 158 7.30 2.28 9.76
C ILE A 158 6.18 1.80 8.84
N THR A 159 5.20 1.08 9.42
CA THR A 159 4.00 0.60 8.73
C THR A 159 2.84 1.56 8.95
N THR A 160 2.01 1.81 7.94
CA THR A 160 0.87 2.73 8.08
C THR A 160 -0.16 2.22 9.10
N PRO A 161 -0.61 3.06 10.05
CA PRO A 161 -1.74 2.71 10.91
C PRO A 161 -3.05 2.45 10.17
N LYS A 162 -3.20 2.97 8.96
CA LYS A 162 -4.34 2.66 8.07
C LYS A 162 -4.45 1.19 7.70
N THR A 163 -3.41 0.39 7.91
CA THR A 163 -3.43 -1.06 7.70
C THR A 163 -4.66 -1.73 8.34
N ILE A 164 -5.13 -1.21 9.48
CA ILE A 164 -6.36 -1.70 10.14
C ILE A 164 -7.56 -1.68 9.20
N THR A 165 -7.69 -0.66 8.34
CA THR A 165 -8.85 -0.49 7.44
C THR A 165 -8.52 -0.77 5.99
N SER A 166 -7.27 -0.60 5.56
CA SER A 166 -6.86 -0.82 4.17
C SER A 166 -6.36 -2.24 3.88
N SER A 167 -6.28 -3.10 4.90
CA SER A 167 -6.29 -4.56 4.78
C SER A 167 -7.57 -5.12 5.39
N THR A 168 -7.63 -6.40 5.72
CA THR A 168 -8.83 -7.05 6.27
C THR A 168 -8.87 -6.91 7.80
N PRO A 169 -9.71 -6.03 8.38
CA PRO A 169 -9.69 -5.69 9.81
C PRO A 169 -9.77 -6.88 10.75
N THR A 170 -10.52 -7.94 10.38
CA THR A 170 -10.66 -9.15 11.22
C THR A 170 -9.35 -9.93 11.38
N TYR A 171 -8.36 -9.73 10.53
CA TYR A 171 -7.04 -10.36 10.69
C TYR A 171 -6.22 -9.76 11.85
N PHE A 172 -6.63 -8.60 12.35
CA PHE A 172 -5.99 -7.92 13.48
C PHE A 172 -6.74 -8.16 14.81
N GLN A 173 -7.84 -8.93 14.79
CA GLN A 173 -8.71 -9.20 15.92
C GLN A 173 -8.55 -10.63 16.43
N ASP A 174 -8.95 -10.86 17.70
CA ASP A 174 -9.11 -12.19 18.26
C ASP A 174 -10.52 -12.77 17.95
N GLU A 175 -10.79 -13.97 18.46
CA GLU A 175 -12.09 -14.66 18.29
C GLU A 175 -13.30 -13.92 18.88
N ASN A 176 -13.07 -12.91 19.73
CA ASN A 176 -14.12 -12.07 20.32
C ASN A 176 -14.33 -10.75 19.56
N GLY A 177 -13.54 -10.48 18.51
CA GLY A 177 -13.55 -9.25 17.75
C GLY A 177 -12.74 -8.10 18.37
N GLU A 178 -11.93 -8.39 19.42
CA GLU A 178 -11.07 -7.40 20.05
C GLU A 178 -9.75 -7.28 19.28
N TYR A 179 -9.31 -6.04 18.98
CA TYR A 179 -8.04 -5.81 18.30
C TYR A 179 -6.86 -6.25 19.18
N VAL A 180 -6.11 -7.23 18.72
CA VAL A 180 -4.90 -7.76 19.38
C VAL A 180 -3.63 -7.37 18.64
N TYR A 181 -3.72 -7.00 17.37
CA TYR A 181 -2.65 -6.37 16.62
C TYR A 181 -2.94 -4.88 16.46
N GLY A 182 -1.89 -4.05 16.39
CA GLY A 182 -2.00 -2.62 16.24
C GLY A 182 -0.77 -2.01 15.56
N PHE A 183 -0.94 -0.75 15.11
CA PHE A 183 0.09 0.01 14.40
C PHE A 183 0.35 1.37 15.06
N CYS A 184 0.10 1.47 16.37
CA CYS A 184 0.20 2.71 17.15
C CYS A 184 -0.74 3.81 16.64
N GLN A 185 -1.95 3.41 16.19
CA GLN A 185 -2.98 4.34 15.74
C GLN A 185 -3.60 5.15 16.89
N ASP A 186 -3.91 6.40 16.62
CA ASP A 186 -4.78 7.29 17.42
C ASP A 186 -5.23 8.47 16.54
N ASP A 187 -6.26 9.20 16.96
CA ASP A 187 -6.87 10.30 16.18
C ASP A 187 -5.90 11.45 15.84
N THR A 188 -4.72 11.49 16.43
CA THR A 188 -3.77 12.61 16.32
C THR A 188 -2.41 12.22 15.72
N GLY A 189 -2.15 10.93 15.52
CA GLY A 189 -0.85 10.38 15.14
C GLY A 189 0.22 10.42 16.24
N ALA A 190 -0.11 10.92 17.44
CA ALA A 190 0.86 11.13 18.50
C ALA A 190 1.53 9.84 18.99
N LYS A 191 0.81 8.71 19.04
CA LYS A 191 1.38 7.41 19.39
C LYS A 191 2.42 6.97 18.35
N LEU A 192 2.11 7.08 17.06
CA LEU A 192 3.03 6.76 15.98
C LEU A 192 4.30 7.60 16.07
N TYR A 193 4.15 8.94 16.19
CA TYR A 193 5.31 9.85 16.26
C TYR A 193 6.21 9.56 17.45
N ALA A 194 5.62 9.28 18.62
CA ALA A 194 6.39 8.96 19.82
C ALA A 194 7.13 7.62 19.67
N THR A 195 6.51 6.62 19.06
CA THR A 195 7.12 5.30 18.81
C THR A 195 8.29 5.42 17.83
N VAL A 196 8.10 6.12 16.71
CA VAL A 196 9.16 6.38 15.72
C VAL A 196 10.31 7.15 16.37
N GLN A 197 10.01 8.20 17.15
CA GLN A 197 11.06 8.97 17.85
C GLN A 197 11.86 8.08 18.80
N SER A 198 11.19 7.17 19.53
CA SER A 198 11.88 6.24 20.44
C SER A 198 12.83 5.31 19.68
N ALA A 199 12.43 4.80 18.52
CA ALA A 199 13.29 3.95 17.68
C ALA A 199 14.49 4.73 17.13
N VAL A 200 14.29 5.96 16.66
CA VAL A 200 15.35 6.86 16.19
C VAL A 200 16.34 7.17 17.32
N ASP A 201 15.85 7.50 18.51
CA ASP A 201 16.70 7.82 19.67
C ASP A 201 17.52 6.60 20.11
N ALA A 202 16.93 5.41 20.09
CA ALA A 202 17.63 4.16 20.40
C ALA A 202 18.74 3.88 19.38
N ALA A 203 18.47 3.98 18.08
CA ALA A 203 19.44 3.80 17.02
C ALA A 203 20.62 4.81 17.15
N ARG A 204 20.31 6.08 17.45
CA ARG A 204 21.33 7.11 17.71
C ARG A 204 22.17 6.79 18.96
N ALA A 205 21.54 6.31 20.02
CA ALA A 205 22.24 5.91 21.25
C ALA A 205 23.21 4.73 21.03
N GLU A 206 22.92 3.85 20.06
CA GLU A 206 23.82 2.79 19.60
C GLU A 206 24.93 3.27 18.67
N GLY A 207 24.97 4.57 18.38
CA GLY A 207 26.02 5.22 17.60
C GLY A 207 25.74 5.30 16.10
N ALA A 208 24.48 5.23 15.67
CA ALA A 208 24.14 5.45 14.27
C ALA A 208 24.50 6.88 13.85
N ALA A 209 25.39 7.00 12.87
CA ALA A 209 25.76 8.29 12.27
C ALA A 209 24.65 8.82 11.35
N TYR A 210 23.95 7.91 10.68
CA TYR A 210 22.80 8.20 9.84
C TYR A 210 21.62 7.35 10.27
N VAL A 211 20.39 7.91 10.19
CA VAL A 211 19.12 7.22 10.39
C VAL A 211 18.25 7.46 9.16
N ILE A 212 17.93 6.38 8.45
CA ILE A 212 17.07 6.37 7.28
C ILE A 212 15.75 5.73 7.69
N ALA A 213 14.65 6.45 7.56
CA ALA A 213 13.32 5.90 7.77
C ALA A 213 12.87 5.17 6.48
N LEU A 214 12.42 3.94 6.64
CA LEU A 214 11.76 3.13 5.61
C LEU A 214 10.27 3.14 5.97
N GLY A 215 9.47 3.94 5.27
CA GLY A 215 8.07 4.12 5.58
C GLY A 215 7.15 3.55 4.50
N HIS A 216 6.03 2.99 4.93
CA HIS A 216 4.90 2.70 4.07
C HIS A 216 3.72 3.52 4.59
N LEU A 217 3.72 4.84 4.33
CA LEU A 217 2.79 5.80 4.94
C LEU A 217 1.99 6.59 3.91
N GLY A 218 2.61 6.94 2.79
CA GLY A 218 2.05 7.83 1.79
C GLY A 218 1.97 9.29 2.22
N ASN A 219 1.39 10.10 1.34
CA ASN A 219 1.21 11.54 1.52
C ASN A 219 -0.16 12.02 0.99
N GLU A 220 -1.12 11.12 0.89
CA GLU A 220 -2.49 11.45 0.48
C GLU A 220 -3.29 11.97 1.68
N ILE A 221 -4.31 12.80 1.41
CA ILE A 221 -5.12 13.44 2.46
C ILE A 221 -5.84 12.43 3.36
N ASP A 222 -6.19 11.27 2.82
CA ASP A 222 -6.83 10.20 3.58
C ASP A 222 -5.85 9.42 4.47
N CYS A 223 -4.54 9.64 4.32
CA CYS A 223 -3.50 9.09 5.20
C CYS A 223 -3.23 9.98 6.44
N GLU A 224 -3.73 11.22 6.48
CA GLU A 224 -3.59 12.05 7.67
C GLU A 224 -4.31 11.41 8.89
N PRO A 225 -3.73 11.50 10.10
CA PRO A 225 -2.51 12.19 10.49
C PRO A 225 -1.25 11.31 10.46
N TYR A 226 -1.17 10.32 9.60
CA TYR A 226 -0.09 9.32 9.58
C TYR A 226 0.82 9.44 8.36
N THR A 227 0.75 10.54 7.61
CA THR A 227 1.59 10.74 6.43
C THR A 227 3.07 10.75 6.78
N SER A 228 3.93 10.41 5.82
CA SER A 228 5.38 10.55 6.00
C SER A 228 5.80 11.98 6.33
N ILE A 229 5.09 12.98 5.80
CA ILE A 229 5.31 14.40 6.14
C ILE A 229 4.96 14.67 7.60
N ASP A 230 3.84 14.14 8.12
CA ASP A 230 3.47 14.28 9.52
C ASP A 230 4.51 13.67 10.45
N VAL A 231 5.00 12.46 10.13
CA VAL A 231 6.05 11.79 10.90
C VAL A 231 7.34 12.64 10.91
N ILE A 232 7.79 13.11 9.75
CA ILE A 232 8.98 13.97 9.68
C ILE A 232 8.79 15.25 10.51
N TYR A 233 7.65 15.92 10.36
CA TYR A 233 7.35 17.18 11.05
C TYR A 233 7.31 17.04 12.58
N ASN A 234 6.87 15.86 13.07
CA ASN A 234 6.70 15.62 14.51
C ASN A 234 7.89 14.87 15.17
N THR A 235 8.94 14.52 14.41
CA THR A 235 10.12 13.79 14.92
C THR A 235 11.41 14.52 14.65
N ASN A 236 12.51 14.07 15.27
CA ASN A 236 13.87 14.55 15.08
C ASN A 236 14.81 13.39 14.82
N GLY A 237 15.97 13.66 14.21
CA GLY A 237 17.05 12.69 14.10
C GLY A 237 16.94 11.74 12.89
N ILE A 238 15.90 11.83 12.09
CA ILE A 238 15.82 11.18 10.76
C ILE A 238 16.62 12.04 9.78
N ASP A 239 17.49 11.44 8.97
CA ASP A 239 18.30 12.13 7.95
C ASP A 239 17.68 12.02 6.56
N ALA A 240 17.00 10.90 6.24
CA ALA A 240 16.24 10.71 5.02
C ALA A 240 15.03 9.80 5.26
N PHE A 241 13.98 9.94 4.43
CA PHE A 241 12.75 9.17 4.51
C PHE A 241 12.44 8.59 3.12
N LEU A 242 12.42 7.26 3.03
CA LEU A 242 11.99 6.53 1.83
C LEU A 242 10.56 6.08 2.06
N ASP A 243 9.63 6.46 1.18
CA ASP A 243 8.18 6.29 1.39
C ASP A 243 7.52 5.41 0.33
N GLY A 244 6.39 4.83 0.66
CA GLY A 244 5.51 4.02 -0.19
C GLY A 244 4.03 4.31 0.04
N HIS A 245 3.13 3.37 -0.29
CA HIS A 245 1.69 3.38 -0.06
C HIS A 245 0.87 4.19 -1.07
N ALA A 246 1.23 5.44 -1.33
CA ALA A 246 0.46 6.33 -2.21
C ALA A 246 0.75 6.12 -3.71
N HIS A 247 1.67 5.23 -4.08
CA HIS A 247 2.18 5.05 -5.44
C HIS A 247 2.75 6.36 -6.04
N GLU A 248 3.10 7.32 -5.18
CA GLU A 248 3.66 8.61 -5.60
C GLU A 248 5.04 8.43 -6.22
N THR A 249 5.31 9.15 -7.30
CA THR A 249 6.66 9.29 -7.87
C THR A 249 7.25 10.63 -7.47
N ASN A 250 8.25 10.62 -6.58
CA ASN A 250 8.90 11.80 -6.05
C ASN A 250 10.41 11.55 -5.94
N SER A 251 11.20 12.19 -6.77
CA SER A 251 12.66 12.02 -6.82
C SER A 251 13.41 12.64 -5.63
N GLY A 252 12.70 13.35 -4.75
CA GLY A 252 13.22 13.93 -3.52
C GLY A 252 12.74 15.36 -3.31
N ASN A 253 12.09 15.58 -2.17
CA ASN A 253 11.76 16.91 -1.68
C ASN A 253 12.23 17.09 -0.24
N ALA A 254 12.62 18.30 0.11
CA ALA A 254 13.03 18.64 1.47
C ALA A 254 11.79 18.92 2.34
N VAL A 255 11.64 18.17 3.42
CA VAL A 255 10.61 18.37 4.45
C VAL A 255 11.28 18.77 5.75
N LYS A 256 10.76 19.79 6.42
CA LYS A 256 11.33 20.25 7.70
C LYS A 256 10.83 19.36 8.85
N ASN A 257 11.77 18.88 9.65
CA ASN A 257 11.47 18.17 10.88
C ASN A 257 11.06 19.14 12.01
N LYS A 258 10.77 18.60 13.19
CA LYS A 258 10.35 19.34 14.38
C LYS A 258 11.29 20.48 14.80
N ASP A 259 12.60 20.33 14.56
CA ASP A 259 13.62 21.34 14.85
C ASP A 259 13.93 22.25 13.65
N GLY A 260 13.23 22.09 12.52
CA GLY A 260 13.41 22.87 11.31
C GLY A 260 14.57 22.41 10.41
N LYS A 261 15.22 21.26 10.71
CA LYS A 261 16.22 20.62 9.84
C LYS A 261 15.50 19.98 8.64
N GLU A 262 16.07 20.14 7.46
CA GLU A 262 15.57 19.50 6.25
C GLU A 262 15.88 18.00 6.24
N VAL A 263 14.87 17.19 5.89
CA VAL A 263 14.91 15.75 5.69
C VAL A 263 14.51 15.49 4.24
N VAL A 264 15.31 14.74 3.51
CA VAL A 264 14.98 14.35 2.14
C VAL A 264 13.94 13.24 2.18
N ARG A 265 12.76 13.47 1.58
CA ARG A 265 11.71 12.47 1.38
C ARG A 265 11.67 12.05 -0.07
N VAL A 266 11.66 10.74 -0.33
CA VAL A 266 11.67 10.14 -1.68
C VAL A 266 10.59 9.06 -1.76
N ALA A 267 9.91 8.95 -2.91
CA ALA A 267 8.97 7.87 -3.21
C ALA A 267 9.17 7.39 -4.65
N CYS A 268 9.13 6.08 -4.89
CA CYS A 268 9.54 5.53 -6.19
C CYS A 268 8.38 5.06 -7.09
N GLY A 269 7.13 5.33 -6.71
CA GLY A 269 5.97 4.89 -7.48
C GLY A 269 5.62 3.43 -7.21
N THR A 270 5.15 2.71 -8.22
CA THR A 270 4.64 1.34 -8.10
C THR A 270 5.21 0.44 -9.21
N LYS A 271 5.08 -0.90 -9.05
CA LYS A 271 5.33 -1.92 -10.09
C LYS A 271 6.70 -1.78 -10.79
N LEU A 272 7.72 -1.38 -10.02
CA LEU A 272 9.09 -1.21 -10.51
C LEU A 272 9.22 -0.25 -11.71
N GLU A 273 8.26 0.64 -11.92
CA GLU A 273 8.37 1.71 -12.92
C GLU A 273 9.56 2.62 -12.64
N ASN A 274 9.86 2.82 -11.35
CA ASN A 274 11.08 3.45 -10.89
C ASN A 274 11.73 2.60 -9.81
N ILE A 275 13.06 2.70 -9.72
CA ILE A 275 13.85 2.22 -8.59
C ILE A 275 14.42 3.45 -7.92
N GLY A 276 14.11 3.63 -6.64
CA GLY A 276 14.60 4.76 -5.87
C GLY A 276 16.05 4.53 -5.42
N ALA A 277 16.82 5.60 -5.36
CA ALA A 277 18.21 5.61 -4.88
C ALA A 277 18.46 6.80 -3.96
N LEU A 278 18.91 6.51 -2.73
CA LEU A 278 19.45 7.51 -1.82
C LEU A 278 20.97 7.32 -1.73
N THR A 279 21.72 8.38 -1.94
CA THR A 279 23.19 8.31 -1.90
C THR A 279 23.73 9.16 -0.75
N ILE A 280 24.56 8.55 0.10
CA ILE A 280 25.37 9.23 1.12
C ILE A 280 26.82 9.23 0.64
N THR A 281 27.39 10.43 0.45
CA THR A 281 28.77 10.56 -0.01
C THR A 281 29.77 10.45 1.15
N PRO A 282 31.09 10.24 0.89
CA PRO A 282 32.12 10.31 1.90
C PRO A 282 32.18 11.66 2.64
N GLU A 283 31.75 12.74 2.01
CA GLU A 283 31.66 14.09 2.58
C GLU A 283 30.44 14.26 3.48
N GLY A 284 29.49 13.31 3.45
CA GLY A 284 28.27 13.32 4.26
C GLY A 284 27.09 13.99 3.57
N ASP A 285 27.18 14.31 2.29
CA ASP A 285 26.05 14.84 1.52
C ASP A 285 25.05 13.71 1.24
N ILE A 286 23.75 14.04 1.39
CA ILE A 286 22.64 13.12 1.11
C ILE A 286 21.91 13.63 -0.13
N THR A 287 21.83 12.79 -1.15
CA THR A 287 21.13 13.07 -2.40
C THR A 287 20.22 11.91 -2.79
N SER A 288 19.22 12.17 -3.62
CA SER A 288 18.29 11.14 -4.09
C SER A 288 18.08 11.25 -5.60
N ASP A 289 17.74 10.12 -6.21
CA ASP A 289 17.42 10.01 -7.64
C ASP A 289 16.43 8.86 -7.89
N LEU A 290 15.83 8.80 -9.07
CA LEU A 290 14.98 7.71 -9.54
C LEU A 290 15.53 7.15 -10.85
N TYR A 291 15.76 5.85 -10.89
CA TYR A 291 15.98 5.13 -12.15
C TYR A 291 14.62 4.83 -12.78
N SER A 292 14.12 5.70 -13.65
CA SER A 292 12.82 5.56 -14.29
C SER A 292 12.89 4.65 -15.52
N TRP A 293 11.95 3.69 -15.64
CA TRP A 293 11.80 2.85 -16.81
C TRP A 293 11.01 3.58 -17.89
N THR A 294 11.58 3.70 -19.07
CA THR A 294 10.96 4.37 -20.22
C THR A 294 10.89 3.48 -21.47
N GLY A 295 11.26 2.20 -21.33
CA GLY A 295 11.26 1.24 -22.42
C GLY A 295 9.88 0.63 -22.68
N SER A 296 9.72 0.05 -23.87
CA SER A 296 8.50 -0.66 -24.28
C SER A 296 8.62 -2.18 -24.23
N VAL A 297 9.81 -2.69 -23.91
CA VAL A 297 10.11 -4.12 -23.73
C VAL A 297 10.80 -4.31 -22.40
N SER A 298 10.76 -5.52 -21.83
CA SER A 298 11.38 -5.75 -20.51
C SER A 298 12.88 -5.48 -20.52
N PRO A 299 13.49 -5.04 -19.40
CA PRO A 299 14.94 -4.86 -19.29
C PRO A 299 15.73 -6.14 -19.62
N THR A 300 15.20 -7.31 -19.27
CA THR A 300 15.79 -8.62 -19.58
C THR A 300 16.01 -8.77 -21.09
N GLU A 301 15.02 -8.40 -21.90
CA GLU A 301 15.12 -8.45 -23.35
C GLU A 301 16.01 -7.33 -23.88
N MET A 302 15.78 -6.08 -23.44
CA MET A 302 16.49 -4.89 -23.91
C MET A 302 18.00 -4.98 -23.67
N PHE A 303 18.43 -5.39 -22.46
CA PHE A 303 19.82 -5.45 -22.06
C PHE A 303 20.42 -6.85 -22.17
N LYS A 304 19.63 -7.86 -22.61
CA LYS A 304 20.02 -9.28 -22.69
C LYS A 304 20.58 -9.77 -21.37
N LEU A 305 19.88 -9.45 -20.29
CA LEU A 305 20.26 -9.87 -18.95
C LEU A 305 20.21 -11.40 -18.82
N SER A 306 21.07 -11.94 -17.98
CA SER A 306 21.13 -13.36 -17.67
C SER A 306 21.59 -13.55 -16.22
N GLY A 307 21.31 -14.72 -15.66
CA GLY A 307 21.73 -15.09 -14.31
C GLY A 307 20.60 -15.56 -13.43
N ALA A 308 20.90 -15.85 -12.16
CA ALA A 308 19.97 -16.51 -11.25
C ALA A 308 18.62 -15.78 -11.09
N VAL A 309 18.64 -14.45 -11.02
CA VAL A 309 17.38 -13.66 -10.90
C VAL A 309 16.54 -13.80 -12.16
N VAL A 310 17.15 -13.67 -13.36
CA VAL A 310 16.43 -13.82 -14.64
C VAL A 310 15.84 -15.22 -14.75
N ASP A 311 16.62 -16.25 -14.41
CA ASP A 311 16.16 -17.65 -14.48
C ASP A 311 15.00 -17.90 -13.51
N ALA A 312 15.09 -17.38 -12.27
CA ALA A 312 14.02 -17.51 -11.27
C ALA A 312 12.73 -16.78 -11.67
N VAL A 313 12.84 -15.54 -12.18
CA VAL A 313 11.68 -14.78 -12.68
C VAL A 313 11.02 -15.52 -13.86
N ASN A 314 11.82 -15.96 -14.84
CA ASN A 314 11.29 -16.69 -16.00
C ASN A 314 10.61 -18.02 -15.61
N GLU A 315 11.17 -18.76 -14.64
CA GLU A 315 10.54 -19.98 -14.11
C GLU A 315 9.18 -19.70 -13.49
N LYS A 316 9.08 -18.65 -12.66
CA LYS A 316 7.81 -18.26 -12.04
C LYS A 316 6.77 -17.82 -13.08
N ILE A 317 7.16 -16.99 -14.06
CA ILE A 317 6.27 -16.57 -15.16
C ILE A 317 5.80 -17.78 -15.96
N ALA A 318 6.71 -18.66 -16.36
CA ALA A 318 6.39 -19.84 -17.16
C ALA A 318 5.41 -20.80 -16.43
N SER A 319 5.49 -20.89 -15.11
CA SER A 319 4.57 -21.72 -14.32
C SER A 319 3.11 -21.25 -14.36
N LEU A 320 2.87 -20.00 -14.75
CA LEU A 320 1.54 -19.38 -14.81
C LEU A 320 1.06 -19.12 -16.25
N ASP A 321 1.91 -19.32 -17.24
CA ASP A 321 1.69 -18.90 -18.64
C ASP A 321 0.41 -19.44 -19.27
N GLU A 322 0.04 -20.69 -18.97
CA GLU A 322 -1.20 -21.30 -19.50
C GLU A 322 -2.45 -20.67 -18.86
N ILE A 323 -2.38 -20.36 -17.55
CA ILE A 323 -3.48 -19.76 -16.81
C ILE A 323 -3.68 -18.31 -17.26
N ARG A 324 -2.59 -17.53 -17.28
CA ARG A 324 -2.61 -16.11 -17.67
C ARG A 324 -3.22 -15.87 -19.05
N LYS A 325 -2.95 -16.74 -20.02
CA LYS A 325 -3.40 -16.62 -21.43
C LYS A 325 -4.77 -17.20 -21.71
N THR A 326 -5.41 -17.88 -20.76
CA THR A 326 -6.75 -18.45 -20.96
C THR A 326 -7.77 -17.34 -21.20
N VAL A 327 -8.36 -17.30 -22.40
CA VAL A 327 -9.44 -16.35 -22.74
C VAL A 327 -10.74 -16.85 -22.13
N VAL A 328 -11.39 -16.00 -21.33
CA VAL A 328 -12.65 -16.31 -20.63
C VAL A 328 -13.85 -15.58 -21.22
N ALA A 329 -13.63 -14.43 -21.84
CA ALA A 329 -14.70 -13.58 -22.39
C ALA A 329 -14.12 -12.60 -23.43
N LYS A 330 -14.95 -11.63 -23.89
CA LYS A 330 -14.54 -10.53 -24.75
C LYS A 330 -15.15 -9.21 -24.29
N THR A 331 -14.54 -8.09 -24.66
CA THR A 331 -15.13 -6.77 -24.54
C THR A 331 -15.00 -5.99 -25.85
N GLU A 332 -16.06 -5.34 -26.28
CA GLU A 332 -16.07 -4.46 -27.45
C GLU A 332 -15.50 -3.08 -27.13
N VAL A 333 -15.45 -2.72 -25.84
CA VAL A 333 -15.06 -1.40 -25.33
C VAL A 333 -13.89 -1.53 -24.36
N LYS A 334 -13.09 -0.48 -24.20
CA LYS A 334 -12.11 -0.43 -23.11
C LYS A 334 -12.85 -0.15 -21.79
N LEU A 335 -12.48 -0.89 -20.74
CA LEU A 335 -13.01 -0.73 -19.39
C LEU A 335 -11.98 0.01 -18.53
N HIS A 336 -12.38 1.16 -18.00
CA HIS A 336 -11.48 2.18 -17.46
C HIS A 336 -11.46 2.23 -15.94
N ILE A 337 -10.26 2.52 -15.38
CA ILE A 337 -10.06 3.00 -14.01
C ILE A 337 -9.35 4.37 -14.02
N TYR A 338 -8.77 4.77 -15.16
CA TYR A 338 -8.14 6.06 -15.38
C TYR A 338 -8.96 6.93 -16.32
N ASP A 339 -8.76 8.24 -16.22
CA ASP A 339 -9.39 9.20 -17.12
C ASP A 339 -8.95 8.96 -18.58
N PRO A 340 -9.88 8.84 -19.53
CA PRO A 340 -9.54 8.52 -20.92
C PRO A 340 -8.77 9.63 -21.64
N VAL A 341 -8.76 10.86 -21.09
CA VAL A 341 -8.07 12.04 -21.64
C VAL A 341 -6.78 12.32 -20.85
N ALA A 342 -6.85 12.36 -19.53
CA ALA A 342 -5.71 12.49 -18.63
C ALA A 342 -5.32 11.08 -18.12
N THR A 343 -4.66 10.30 -18.96
CA THR A 343 -4.46 8.85 -18.77
C THR A 343 -3.60 8.45 -17.58
N ASP A 344 -3.01 9.40 -16.88
CA ASP A 344 -2.26 9.27 -15.63
C ASP A 344 -3.10 9.61 -14.39
N VAL A 345 -4.37 10.07 -14.58
CA VAL A 345 -5.29 10.40 -13.49
C VAL A 345 -6.23 9.23 -13.23
N ARG A 346 -6.08 8.59 -12.09
CA ARG A 346 -6.98 7.53 -11.65
C ARG A 346 -8.31 8.14 -11.19
N ILE A 347 -9.44 7.64 -11.72
CA ILE A 347 -10.77 8.19 -11.44
C ILE A 347 -11.70 7.23 -10.70
N ILE A 348 -11.44 5.93 -10.73
CA ILE A 348 -12.32 4.92 -10.10
C ILE A 348 -12.48 5.11 -8.58
N ARG A 349 -11.62 5.90 -7.93
CA ARG A 349 -11.63 6.17 -6.50
C ARG A 349 -12.29 7.50 -6.11
N ASN A 350 -12.88 8.23 -7.07
CA ASN A 350 -13.59 9.49 -6.82
C ASN A 350 -14.71 9.79 -7.82
N THR A 351 -14.85 8.96 -8.86
CA THR A 351 -15.81 9.13 -9.95
C THR A 351 -16.32 7.75 -10.40
N GLU A 352 -17.53 7.71 -10.96
CA GLU A 352 -18.07 6.53 -11.64
C GLU A 352 -17.21 6.15 -12.84
N THR A 353 -17.07 4.85 -13.10
CA THR A 353 -16.40 4.34 -14.30
C THR A 353 -17.16 3.13 -14.86
N ASN A 354 -17.00 2.90 -16.17
CA ASN A 354 -17.64 1.75 -16.83
C ASN A 354 -17.17 0.39 -16.28
N LEU A 355 -15.91 0.25 -15.84
CA LEU A 355 -15.44 -0.97 -15.16
C LEU A 355 -16.03 -1.09 -13.76
N GLY A 356 -16.17 0.03 -13.04
CA GLY A 356 -16.85 0.06 -11.74
C GLY A 356 -18.31 -0.38 -11.84
N ASP A 357 -19.02 0.12 -12.86
CA ASP A 357 -20.38 -0.31 -13.15
C ASP A 357 -20.47 -1.80 -13.45
N LEU A 358 -19.60 -2.32 -14.31
CA LEU A 358 -19.55 -3.74 -14.68
C LEU A 358 -19.32 -4.63 -13.44
N CYS A 359 -18.39 -4.26 -12.57
CA CYS A 359 -18.12 -4.99 -11.33
C CYS A 359 -19.34 -4.96 -10.39
N ALA A 360 -19.93 -3.78 -10.17
CA ALA A 360 -21.11 -3.67 -9.29
C ALA A 360 -22.34 -4.40 -9.86
N ASP A 361 -22.54 -4.37 -11.18
CA ASP A 361 -23.59 -5.12 -11.85
C ASP A 361 -23.40 -6.62 -11.70
N ALA A 362 -22.14 -7.10 -11.76
CA ALA A 362 -21.82 -8.51 -11.56
C ALA A 362 -22.23 -8.96 -10.14
N TYR A 363 -21.88 -8.23 -9.11
CA TYR A 363 -22.28 -8.56 -7.74
C TYR A 363 -23.81 -8.56 -7.57
N ARG A 364 -24.48 -7.53 -8.12
CA ARG A 364 -25.93 -7.42 -8.03
C ARG A 364 -26.64 -8.55 -8.77
N ALA A 365 -26.24 -8.86 -9.98
CA ALA A 365 -26.85 -9.92 -10.80
C ALA A 365 -26.65 -11.30 -10.19
N MET A 366 -25.41 -11.61 -9.76
CA MET A 366 -25.09 -12.94 -9.21
C MET A 366 -25.74 -13.21 -7.84
N SER A 367 -26.02 -12.16 -7.07
CA SER A 367 -26.69 -12.28 -5.77
C SER A 367 -28.20 -12.13 -5.81
N GLY A 368 -28.74 -11.43 -6.82
CA GLY A 368 -30.14 -11.02 -6.90
C GLY A 368 -30.51 -9.90 -5.90
N ALA A 369 -29.54 -9.14 -5.40
CA ALA A 369 -29.74 -8.07 -4.46
C ALA A 369 -30.46 -6.85 -5.06
N ASP A 370 -31.12 -6.04 -4.23
CA ASP A 370 -31.69 -4.75 -4.63
C ASP A 370 -30.59 -3.80 -5.10
N VAL A 371 -29.49 -3.75 -4.37
CA VAL A 371 -28.33 -2.88 -4.64
C VAL A 371 -27.00 -3.65 -4.46
N ALA A 372 -25.94 -3.18 -5.11
CA ALA A 372 -24.59 -3.67 -4.88
C ALA A 372 -23.59 -2.52 -4.77
N PHE A 373 -22.57 -2.70 -3.93
CA PHE A 373 -21.46 -1.79 -3.72
C PHE A 373 -20.13 -2.52 -3.96
N VAL A 374 -19.23 -1.85 -4.67
CA VAL A 374 -17.84 -2.31 -4.84
C VAL A 374 -16.92 -1.11 -4.59
N ASN A 375 -15.95 -1.24 -3.69
CA ASN A 375 -15.01 -0.17 -3.42
C ASN A 375 -14.02 0.03 -4.59
N GLY A 376 -13.77 1.28 -4.98
CA GLY A 376 -12.86 1.62 -6.08
C GLY A 376 -11.43 1.14 -5.84
N GLY A 377 -11.02 1.01 -4.57
CA GLY A 377 -9.74 0.41 -4.17
C GLY A 377 -9.63 -1.08 -4.49
N GLY A 378 -10.75 -1.79 -4.59
CA GLY A 378 -10.83 -3.21 -4.93
C GLY A 378 -10.71 -3.51 -6.43
N ILE A 379 -10.72 -2.46 -7.31
CA ILE A 379 -10.64 -2.60 -8.77
C ILE A 379 -9.30 -2.04 -9.23
N ARG A 380 -8.34 -2.91 -9.58
CA ARG A 380 -6.92 -2.57 -9.63
C ARG A 380 -6.32 -2.39 -11.03
N ALA A 381 -6.99 -2.86 -12.10
CA ALA A 381 -6.47 -2.82 -13.46
C ALA A 381 -7.58 -2.51 -14.48
N GLU A 382 -7.21 -1.89 -15.61
CA GLU A 382 -8.08 -1.70 -16.76
C GLU A 382 -8.15 -2.96 -17.63
N ILE A 383 -9.24 -3.12 -18.40
CA ILE A 383 -9.35 -4.17 -19.42
C ILE A 383 -9.40 -3.50 -20.80
N PRO A 384 -8.43 -3.74 -21.69
CA PRO A 384 -8.47 -3.23 -23.07
C PRO A 384 -9.58 -3.92 -23.87
N ALA A 385 -10.08 -3.26 -24.92
CA ALA A 385 -10.99 -3.89 -25.86
C ALA A 385 -10.33 -5.10 -26.56
N GLY A 386 -11.08 -6.18 -26.71
CA GLY A 386 -10.63 -7.45 -27.29
C GLY A 386 -10.95 -8.66 -26.45
N ASP A 387 -10.08 -9.67 -26.48
CA ASP A 387 -10.21 -10.86 -25.64
C ASP A 387 -9.92 -10.52 -24.18
N ILE A 388 -10.73 -11.03 -23.26
CA ILE A 388 -10.52 -10.93 -21.80
C ILE A 388 -9.88 -12.23 -21.33
N THR A 389 -8.69 -12.12 -20.74
CA THR A 389 -7.95 -13.27 -20.20
C THR A 389 -8.16 -13.43 -18.70
N LEU A 390 -7.87 -14.60 -18.16
CA LEU A 390 -7.86 -14.84 -16.71
C LEU A 390 -6.91 -13.89 -16.01
N ASP A 391 -5.73 -13.62 -16.57
CA ASP A 391 -4.76 -12.68 -16.04
C ASP A 391 -5.34 -11.28 -15.83
N GLN A 392 -6.09 -10.77 -16.81
CA GLN A 392 -6.75 -9.48 -16.71
C GLN A 392 -7.82 -9.46 -15.60
N ILE A 393 -8.58 -10.54 -15.48
CA ILE A 393 -9.59 -10.64 -14.39
C ILE A 393 -8.92 -10.70 -13.02
N TYR A 394 -7.86 -11.50 -12.84
CA TYR A 394 -7.11 -11.54 -11.58
C TYR A 394 -6.45 -10.19 -11.26
N SER A 395 -5.97 -9.49 -12.29
CA SER A 395 -5.42 -8.13 -12.11
C SER A 395 -6.47 -7.10 -11.72
N VAL A 396 -7.73 -7.26 -12.16
CA VAL A 396 -8.86 -6.42 -11.71
C VAL A 396 -9.19 -6.68 -10.24
N HIS A 397 -9.29 -7.95 -9.83
CA HIS A 397 -9.67 -8.39 -8.49
C HIS A 397 -8.59 -9.31 -7.86
N PRO A 398 -7.48 -8.74 -7.36
CA PRO A 398 -6.34 -9.55 -6.91
C PRO A 398 -6.42 -9.97 -5.43
N PHE A 399 -7.47 -9.58 -4.70
CA PHE A 399 -7.55 -9.76 -3.24
C PHE A 399 -8.13 -11.09 -2.80
N GLY A 400 -8.83 -11.79 -3.71
CA GLY A 400 -9.51 -13.04 -3.38
C GLY A 400 -10.69 -12.85 -2.44
N ASN A 401 -11.33 -11.69 -2.44
CA ASN A 401 -12.55 -11.43 -1.68
C ASN A 401 -13.69 -12.33 -2.14
N VAL A 402 -14.65 -12.60 -1.24
CA VAL A 402 -15.75 -13.53 -1.50
C VAL A 402 -17.08 -12.82 -1.39
N MET A 403 -17.99 -13.05 -2.34
CA MET A 403 -19.29 -12.41 -2.42
C MET A 403 -20.16 -12.74 -1.21
N CYS A 404 -20.73 -11.70 -0.60
CA CYS A 404 -21.72 -11.76 0.46
C CYS A 404 -22.95 -10.93 0.09
N MET A 405 -24.10 -11.24 0.71
CA MET A 405 -25.31 -10.42 0.67
C MET A 405 -25.89 -10.27 2.07
N VAL A 406 -26.27 -9.05 2.45
CA VAL A 406 -26.83 -8.72 3.76
C VAL A 406 -28.15 -7.95 3.64
N GLU A 407 -28.96 -7.95 4.72
CA GLU A 407 -30.07 -7.00 4.91
C GLU A 407 -29.53 -5.72 5.55
N VAL A 408 -29.80 -4.57 4.92
CA VAL A 408 -29.41 -3.24 5.43
C VAL A 408 -30.62 -2.29 5.43
N SER A 409 -30.65 -1.36 6.35
CA SER A 409 -31.63 -0.25 6.29
C SER A 409 -31.22 0.79 5.24
N GLY A 410 -32.17 1.57 4.75
CA GLY A 410 -31.85 2.71 3.89
C GLY A 410 -30.92 3.71 4.57
N GLN A 411 -30.99 3.86 5.92
CA GLN A 411 -30.07 4.71 6.66
C GLN A 411 -28.63 4.20 6.57
N GLN A 412 -28.38 2.89 6.76
CA GLN A 412 -27.04 2.30 6.62
C GLN A 412 -26.51 2.47 5.18
N SER A 413 -27.39 2.36 4.16
CA SER A 413 -26.99 2.61 2.78
C SER A 413 -26.61 4.07 2.55
N LEU A 414 -27.37 5.04 3.09
CA LEU A 414 -27.04 6.46 3.00
C LEU A 414 -25.72 6.78 3.73
N ASP A 415 -25.53 6.23 4.92
CA ASP A 415 -24.29 6.39 5.70
C ASP A 415 -23.07 5.85 4.94
N ALA A 416 -23.22 4.72 4.26
CA ALA A 416 -22.15 4.13 3.45
C ALA A 416 -21.80 5.01 2.23
N LEU A 417 -22.80 5.53 1.52
CA LEU A 417 -22.58 6.45 0.40
C LEU A 417 -21.89 7.75 0.86
N GLU A 418 -22.29 8.30 2.01
CA GLU A 418 -21.65 9.49 2.60
C GLU A 418 -20.21 9.20 3.00
N TRP A 419 -19.98 8.05 3.67
CA TRP A 419 -18.64 7.61 4.07
C TRP A 419 -17.70 7.41 2.87
N GLY A 420 -18.16 6.72 1.83
CA GLY A 420 -17.40 6.48 0.60
C GLY A 420 -17.13 7.76 -0.21
N SER A 421 -17.97 8.80 -0.04
CA SER A 421 -17.83 10.07 -0.77
C SER A 421 -17.07 11.16 0.00
N ARG A 422 -16.61 10.89 1.25
CA ARG A 422 -16.14 11.92 2.19
C ARG A 422 -14.96 12.76 1.70
N THR A 423 -14.10 12.23 0.84
CA THR A 423 -12.91 12.92 0.33
C THR A 423 -13.08 13.52 -1.06
N VAL A 424 -14.17 13.21 -1.77
CA VAL A 424 -14.40 13.69 -3.14
C VAL A 424 -14.29 15.23 -3.20
N PRO A 425 -13.50 15.80 -4.13
CA PRO A 425 -12.96 15.21 -5.36
C PRO A 425 -11.62 14.46 -5.23
N ASN A 426 -11.01 14.39 -4.03
CA ASN A 426 -9.80 13.60 -3.82
C ASN A 426 -10.12 12.10 -3.87
N GLU A 427 -9.11 11.28 -4.17
CA GLU A 427 -9.23 9.83 -4.21
C GLU A 427 -9.50 9.24 -2.81
N LEU A 428 -10.20 8.11 -2.79
CA LEU A 428 -10.42 7.27 -1.61
C LEU A 428 -10.57 5.81 -2.04
N GLY A 429 -9.79 4.91 -1.45
CA GLY A 429 -9.94 3.47 -1.70
C GLY A 429 -11.36 2.96 -1.48
N GLY A 430 -11.99 3.45 -0.42
CA GLY A 430 -13.38 3.14 -0.08
C GLY A 430 -14.45 3.82 -0.93
N PHE A 431 -14.14 4.62 -1.96
CA PHE A 431 -15.17 5.20 -2.84
C PHE A 431 -15.99 4.09 -3.52
N LEU A 432 -17.33 4.21 -3.48
CA LEU A 432 -18.23 3.15 -3.93
C LEU A 432 -18.59 3.30 -5.41
N GLN A 433 -18.33 2.24 -6.18
CA GLN A 433 -18.99 1.97 -7.44
C GLN A 433 -20.28 1.21 -7.14
N VAL A 434 -21.40 1.54 -7.81
CA VAL A 434 -22.73 1.11 -7.37
C VAL A 434 -23.56 0.48 -8.48
N SER A 435 -24.47 -0.45 -8.10
CA SER A 435 -25.52 -0.97 -8.97
C SER A 435 -26.88 -0.99 -8.26
N GLY A 436 -27.97 -0.79 -9.00
CA GLY A 436 -29.33 -0.79 -8.49
C GLY A 436 -29.76 0.53 -7.84
N LEU A 437 -28.86 1.51 -7.74
CA LEU A 437 -29.16 2.85 -7.23
C LEU A 437 -28.44 3.96 -8.00
N THR A 438 -28.91 5.20 -7.82
CA THR A 438 -28.25 6.43 -8.29
C THR A 438 -28.21 7.45 -7.18
N TYR A 439 -27.21 8.35 -7.18
CA TYR A 439 -27.11 9.43 -6.18
C TYR A 439 -26.28 10.61 -6.67
N GLU A 440 -26.39 11.72 -5.95
CA GLU A 440 -25.61 12.94 -6.20
C GLU A 440 -24.63 13.19 -5.06
N ILE A 441 -23.41 13.64 -5.39
CA ILE A 441 -22.40 14.10 -4.43
C ILE A 441 -22.27 15.62 -4.56
N HIS A 442 -22.82 16.35 -3.61
CA HIS A 442 -22.77 17.82 -3.57
C HIS A 442 -21.43 18.28 -2.97
N THR A 443 -20.38 18.37 -3.81
CA THR A 443 -19.01 18.63 -3.36
C THR A 443 -18.79 20.03 -2.77
N TYR A 444 -19.74 20.93 -2.90
CA TYR A 444 -19.74 22.23 -2.20
C TYR A 444 -20.19 22.10 -0.72
N ILE A 445 -20.70 20.95 -0.29
CA ILE A 445 -20.99 20.62 1.11
C ILE A 445 -19.75 19.89 1.66
N GLU A 446 -19.16 20.43 2.73
CA GLU A 446 -18.07 19.78 3.42
C GLU A 446 -18.56 18.47 4.08
N SER A 447 -17.76 17.40 3.99
CA SER A 447 -18.14 16.13 4.61
C SER A 447 -18.17 16.26 6.14
N SER A 448 -19.22 15.70 6.73
CA SER A 448 -19.40 15.62 8.19
C SER A 448 -19.37 14.17 8.71
N ALA A 449 -18.94 13.22 7.88
CA ALA A 449 -18.70 11.85 8.29
C ALA A 449 -17.55 11.79 9.31
N GLN A 450 -17.72 10.98 10.37
CA GLN A 450 -16.78 10.86 11.48
C GLN A 450 -16.17 9.45 11.50
N ALA A 451 -14.88 9.38 11.83
CA ALA A 451 -14.19 8.13 12.10
C ALA A 451 -13.98 7.96 13.62
N ASP A 452 -13.83 6.73 14.08
CA ASP A 452 -13.29 6.41 15.41
C ASP A 452 -11.75 6.33 15.39
N GLU A 453 -11.15 5.98 16.54
CA GLU A 453 -9.69 5.87 16.69
C GLU A 453 -9.03 4.78 15.80
N ASN A 454 -9.81 3.83 15.28
CA ASN A 454 -9.38 2.77 14.37
C ASN A 454 -9.68 3.09 12.90
N GLY A 455 -10.15 4.32 12.59
CA GLY A 455 -10.55 4.71 11.25
C GLY A 455 -11.88 4.13 10.77
N MET A 456 -12.69 3.57 11.68
CA MET A 456 -14.02 3.02 11.37
C MET A 456 -15.06 4.12 11.36
N PHE A 457 -16.11 3.99 10.53
CA PHE A 457 -17.22 4.93 10.53
C PHE A 457 -17.91 4.99 11.90
N ALA A 458 -18.01 6.20 12.44
CA ALA A 458 -18.61 6.48 13.75
C ALA A 458 -19.91 7.32 13.67
N GLY A 459 -20.32 7.73 12.48
CA GLY A 459 -21.54 8.50 12.25
C GLY A 459 -21.35 9.72 11.36
N VAL A 460 -22.42 10.49 11.20
CA VAL A 460 -22.44 11.76 10.46
C VAL A 460 -22.91 12.87 11.40
N SER A 461 -22.08 13.89 11.61
CA SER A 461 -22.33 14.93 12.62
C SER A 461 -23.10 16.15 12.08
N GLY A 462 -23.27 16.27 10.76
CA GLY A 462 -23.84 17.44 10.12
C GLY A 462 -24.73 17.13 8.92
N GLU A 463 -24.64 17.96 7.91
CA GLU A 463 -25.39 17.77 6.66
C GLU A 463 -24.68 16.73 5.78
N TYR A 464 -25.48 15.77 5.25
CA TYR A 464 -25.00 14.83 4.25
C TYR A 464 -24.71 15.55 2.93
N ARG A 465 -23.55 15.30 2.33
CA ARG A 465 -23.24 15.76 0.98
C ARG A 465 -23.84 14.86 -0.11
N VAL A 466 -24.17 13.61 0.26
CA VAL A 466 -24.92 12.69 -0.59
C VAL A 466 -26.40 13.08 -0.59
N LYS A 467 -26.97 13.29 -1.78
CA LYS A 467 -28.35 13.72 -2.00
C LYS A 467 -29.01 12.89 -3.09
N ASN A 468 -30.31 13.01 -3.18
CA ASN A 468 -31.15 12.47 -4.28
C ASN A 468 -30.89 10.98 -4.56
N VAL A 469 -30.72 10.19 -3.47
CA VAL A 469 -30.50 8.74 -3.60
C VAL A 469 -31.79 8.08 -4.07
N MET A 470 -31.71 7.35 -5.19
CA MET A 470 -32.82 6.60 -5.78
C MET A 470 -32.45 5.12 -5.84
N VAL A 471 -33.31 4.23 -5.37
CA VAL A 471 -33.15 2.77 -5.46
C VAL A 471 -34.27 2.21 -6.35
N GLY A 472 -33.89 1.55 -7.44
CA GLY A 472 -34.85 1.03 -8.42
C GLY A 472 -35.72 2.12 -9.04
N GLY A 473 -35.26 3.37 -9.07
CA GLY A 473 -36.01 4.54 -9.58
C GLY A 473 -36.94 5.24 -8.58
N GLU A 474 -37.01 4.75 -7.34
CA GLU A 474 -37.77 5.37 -6.26
C GLU A 474 -36.84 6.03 -5.22
N PRO A 475 -37.24 7.13 -4.56
CA PRO A 475 -36.44 7.73 -3.49
C PRO A 475 -36.10 6.73 -2.39
N LEU A 476 -34.88 6.77 -1.90
CA LEU A 476 -34.41 5.92 -0.80
C LEU A 476 -35.27 6.14 0.46
N ASP A 477 -35.92 5.08 0.94
CA ASP A 477 -36.64 5.09 2.22
C ASP A 477 -35.63 4.65 3.32
N LEU A 478 -35.30 5.57 4.22
CA LEU A 478 -34.32 5.35 5.28
C LEU A 478 -34.70 4.22 6.26
N THR A 479 -36.00 3.92 6.36
CA THR A 479 -36.54 2.92 7.31
C THR A 479 -36.80 1.57 6.67
N LYS A 480 -36.82 1.50 5.33
CA LYS A 480 -37.01 0.26 4.59
C LYS A 480 -35.74 -0.59 4.65
N THR A 481 -35.91 -1.90 4.69
CA THR A 481 -34.83 -2.87 4.54
C THR A 481 -34.61 -3.16 3.05
N TYR A 482 -33.36 -3.11 2.63
CA TYR A 482 -32.89 -3.47 1.30
C TYR A 482 -31.90 -4.64 1.40
N THR A 483 -31.77 -5.40 0.33
CA THR A 483 -30.70 -6.37 0.19
C THR A 483 -29.49 -5.73 -0.49
N LEU A 484 -28.31 -5.85 0.12
CA LEU A 484 -27.04 -5.29 -0.36
C LEU A 484 -26.06 -6.41 -0.65
N ALA A 485 -25.54 -6.47 -1.87
CA ALA A 485 -24.42 -7.33 -2.24
C ALA A 485 -23.10 -6.58 -2.24
N SER A 486 -22.07 -7.21 -1.76
CA SER A 486 -20.67 -6.81 -1.86
C SER A 486 -19.79 -8.01 -1.47
N HIS A 487 -18.53 -7.78 -1.17
CA HIS A 487 -17.61 -8.81 -0.70
C HIS A 487 -17.45 -8.81 0.82
N ASN A 488 -16.93 -9.92 1.35
CA ASN A 488 -16.69 -10.16 2.78
C ASN A 488 -15.81 -9.09 3.43
N TYR A 489 -14.78 -8.60 2.73
CA TYR A 489 -13.93 -7.49 3.19
C TYR A 489 -14.77 -6.30 3.67
N MET A 490 -15.75 -5.83 2.87
CA MET A 490 -16.59 -4.69 3.23
C MET A 490 -17.71 -5.07 4.21
N LEU A 491 -18.47 -6.14 3.94
CA LEU A 491 -19.71 -6.43 4.66
C LEU A 491 -19.50 -7.14 6.00
N LYS A 492 -18.44 -7.97 6.10
CA LYS A 492 -18.15 -8.75 7.33
C LYS A 492 -17.01 -8.16 8.12
N SER A 493 -15.95 -7.71 7.44
CA SER A 493 -14.71 -7.26 8.06
C SER A 493 -14.63 -5.75 8.28
N ALA A 494 -15.62 -4.98 7.80
CA ALA A 494 -15.63 -3.51 7.83
C ALA A 494 -14.42 -2.86 7.13
N GLY A 495 -13.89 -3.51 6.10
CA GLY A 495 -12.82 -2.95 5.28
C GLY A 495 -13.17 -1.55 4.78
N ASP A 496 -12.16 -0.71 4.55
CA ASP A 496 -12.31 0.73 4.27
C ASP A 496 -13.12 1.49 5.34
N GLY A 497 -13.29 0.91 6.54
CA GLY A 497 -14.01 1.52 7.65
C GLY A 497 -15.54 1.40 7.58
N TYR A 498 -16.10 0.52 6.76
CA TYR A 498 -17.56 0.33 6.60
C TYR A 498 -18.21 -0.41 7.77
N SER A 499 -17.99 0.05 8.99
CA SER A 499 -18.49 -0.56 10.25
C SER A 499 -20.01 -0.59 10.35
N MET A 500 -20.74 0.28 9.61
CA MET A 500 -22.22 0.31 9.62
C MET A 500 -22.85 -1.00 9.13
N PHE A 501 -22.11 -1.85 8.43
CA PHE A 501 -22.63 -3.15 7.96
C PHE A 501 -22.38 -4.30 8.94
N GLN A 502 -21.50 -4.12 9.95
CA GLN A 502 -21.21 -5.15 10.93
C GLN A 502 -22.47 -5.57 11.69
N GLY A 503 -22.66 -6.89 11.86
CA GLY A 503 -23.84 -7.44 12.51
C GLY A 503 -25.12 -7.42 11.67
N SER A 504 -25.08 -6.94 10.42
CA SER A 504 -26.18 -7.04 9.47
C SER A 504 -26.50 -8.52 9.21
N LYS A 505 -27.78 -8.82 8.98
CA LYS A 505 -28.21 -10.20 8.75
C LYS A 505 -27.70 -10.71 7.41
N LEU A 506 -26.84 -11.72 7.44
CA LEU A 506 -26.34 -12.42 6.25
C LEU A 506 -27.47 -13.18 5.56
N LEU A 507 -27.59 -13.00 4.25
CA LEU A 507 -28.51 -13.75 3.37
C LEU A 507 -27.72 -14.70 2.46
N ILE A 508 -26.53 -14.29 1.99
CA ILE A 508 -25.55 -15.08 1.28
C ILE A 508 -24.22 -14.90 2.01
N ASP A 509 -23.58 -16.01 2.38
CA ASP A 509 -22.31 -16.00 3.08
C ASP A 509 -21.24 -16.70 2.23
N GLU A 510 -20.32 -15.92 1.70
CA GLU A 510 -19.07 -16.36 1.05
C GLU A 510 -19.26 -17.46 -0.03
N THR A 511 -19.97 -17.13 -1.12
CA THR A 511 -20.32 -18.14 -2.14
C THR A 511 -19.39 -18.19 -3.36
N LEU A 512 -18.98 -17.05 -3.88
CA LEU A 512 -18.14 -16.91 -5.08
C LEU A 512 -17.03 -15.91 -4.82
N ILE A 513 -15.81 -16.25 -5.20
CA ILE A 513 -14.69 -15.31 -5.20
C ILE A 513 -14.93 -14.21 -6.24
N ASP A 514 -14.50 -12.98 -5.97
CA ASP A 514 -14.79 -11.76 -6.74
C ASP A 514 -14.44 -11.87 -8.24
N ASN A 515 -13.30 -12.44 -8.56
CA ASN A 515 -12.92 -12.70 -9.96
C ASN A 515 -13.89 -13.69 -10.65
N GLN A 516 -14.38 -14.71 -9.93
CA GLN A 516 -15.36 -15.67 -10.46
C GLN A 516 -16.75 -15.02 -10.59
N VAL A 517 -17.12 -14.07 -9.70
CA VAL A 517 -18.35 -13.26 -9.83
C VAL A 517 -18.34 -12.53 -11.18
N LEU A 518 -17.22 -11.83 -11.49
CA LEU A 518 -17.08 -11.08 -12.74
C LEU A 518 -17.09 -12.00 -13.98
N ILE A 519 -16.34 -13.11 -13.96
CA ILE A 519 -16.32 -14.09 -15.06
C ILE A 519 -17.72 -14.65 -15.31
N THR A 520 -18.40 -15.09 -14.25
CA THR A 520 -19.72 -15.70 -14.35
C THR A 520 -20.74 -14.72 -14.92
N TYR A 521 -20.75 -13.47 -14.42
CA TYR A 521 -21.63 -12.43 -14.94
C TYR A 521 -21.44 -12.21 -16.46
N ILE A 522 -20.18 -12.00 -16.89
CA ILE A 522 -19.90 -11.77 -18.31
C ILE A 522 -20.31 -12.99 -19.17
N THR A 523 -20.05 -14.20 -18.70
CA THR A 523 -20.30 -15.41 -19.49
C THR A 523 -21.76 -15.82 -19.51
N THR A 524 -22.49 -15.67 -18.38
CA THR A 524 -23.88 -16.14 -18.26
C THR A 524 -24.92 -15.07 -18.58
N GLU A 525 -24.72 -13.83 -18.07
CA GLU A 525 -25.72 -12.76 -18.23
C GLU A 525 -25.47 -11.93 -19.50
N LEU A 526 -24.18 -11.65 -19.83
CA LEU A 526 -23.82 -10.91 -21.04
C LEU A 526 -23.51 -11.80 -22.25
N GLY A 527 -23.64 -13.12 -22.11
CA GLY A 527 -23.41 -14.07 -23.21
C GLY A 527 -21.94 -14.14 -23.68
N GLY A 528 -21.00 -13.78 -22.83
CA GLY A 528 -19.55 -13.84 -23.07
C GLY A 528 -18.95 -12.58 -23.70
N VAL A 529 -19.74 -11.51 -23.87
CA VAL A 529 -19.27 -10.24 -24.48
C VAL A 529 -19.78 -9.05 -23.70
N VAL A 530 -18.85 -8.21 -23.22
CA VAL A 530 -19.17 -6.88 -22.68
C VAL A 530 -19.36 -5.93 -23.86
N GLY A 531 -20.58 -5.39 -24.03
CA GLY A 531 -20.98 -4.63 -25.20
C GLY A 531 -21.01 -3.11 -24.99
N GLU A 532 -21.69 -2.44 -25.93
CA GLU A 532 -21.80 -0.98 -26.00
C GLU A 532 -22.51 -0.34 -24.78
N GLU A 533 -23.23 -1.09 -23.97
CA GLU A 533 -23.85 -0.60 -22.73
C GLU A 533 -22.82 -0.09 -21.70
N TYR A 534 -21.56 -0.49 -21.84
CA TYR A 534 -20.42 -0.02 -21.04
C TYR A 534 -19.46 0.87 -21.83
N SER A 535 -19.92 1.53 -22.93
CA SER A 535 -19.06 2.32 -23.80
C SER A 535 -18.63 3.67 -23.21
N ASP A 536 -19.43 4.27 -22.32
CA ASP A 536 -19.05 5.52 -21.67
C ASP A 536 -18.00 5.26 -20.56
N PRO A 537 -16.77 5.76 -20.69
CA PRO A 537 -15.73 5.54 -19.67
C PRO A 537 -16.10 6.12 -18.29
N TYR A 538 -17.00 7.11 -18.23
CA TYR A 538 -17.48 7.73 -16.99
C TYR A 538 -18.76 7.06 -16.45
N GLY A 539 -19.09 5.87 -16.94
CA GLY A 539 -20.19 5.06 -16.45
C GLY A 539 -21.56 5.44 -17.01
N GLN A 540 -22.61 5.03 -16.31
CA GLN A 540 -24.01 5.13 -16.76
C GLN A 540 -24.78 6.29 -16.09
N GLY A 541 -24.09 7.19 -15.40
CA GLY A 541 -24.68 8.33 -14.71
C GLY A 541 -25.35 7.95 -13.39
N ARG A 542 -24.84 6.92 -12.72
CA ARG A 542 -25.31 6.49 -11.39
C ARG A 542 -24.80 7.39 -10.27
N ILE A 543 -23.63 8.01 -10.48
CA ILE A 543 -22.92 8.84 -9.50
C ILE A 543 -22.66 10.22 -10.12
N ILE A 544 -23.37 11.23 -9.63
CA ILE A 544 -23.34 12.58 -10.21
C ILE A 544 -22.65 13.55 -9.26
N GLY A 545 -21.51 14.09 -9.67
CA GLY A 545 -20.83 15.17 -8.95
C GLY A 545 -21.52 16.53 -9.17
N VAL A 546 -21.90 17.22 -8.10
CA VAL A 546 -22.52 18.56 -8.13
C VAL A 546 -21.58 19.56 -7.46
N PRO A 547 -20.79 20.35 -8.23
CA PRO A 547 -19.74 21.21 -7.68
C PRO A 547 -20.24 22.57 -7.15
N GLN A 548 -21.49 22.95 -7.43
CA GLN A 548 -22.05 24.26 -7.05
C GLN A 548 -23.46 24.11 -6.49
N ALA A 549 -23.77 24.90 -5.45
CA ALA A 549 -25.13 24.98 -4.95
C ALA A 549 -26.08 25.46 -6.05
N PRO A 550 -27.34 24.93 -6.12
CA PRO A 550 -28.37 25.46 -7.00
C PRO A 550 -28.54 26.97 -6.76
N ALA A 551 -28.74 27.74 -7.84
CA ALA A 551 -29.05 29.15 -7.70
C ALA A 551 -30.31 29.28 -6.84
N ALA A 552 -30.31 30.14 -5.82
CA ALA A 552 -31.48 30.42 -5.02
C ALA A 552 -32.56 30.99 -5.95
N GLU A 553 -33.72 30.34 -6.02
CA GLU A 553 -34.90 30.83 -6.76
C GLU A 553 -35.48 32.10 -6.14
#